data_1f7460f1383aefaa6e20ce3da9f4fbff
#
_entry.id   1f7460f1383aefaa6e20ce3da9f4fbff
#
_cell.length_a   1.000
_cell.length_b   1.000
_cell.length_c   1.000
_cell.angle_alpha   90.00
_cell.angle_beta   90.00
_cell.angle_gamma   90.00
#
_symmetry.space_group_name_H-M   'P 1'
#
loop_
_entity.id
_entity.type
_entity.pdbx_description
1 polymer ?
#
loop_
_entity_poly.entity_id
_entity_poly.type
_entity_poly.pdbx_seq_one_letter_code
_entity_poly.pdbx_strand_id
1 'polypeptide(L)'
;MKGLLKTAVLLATFCATVMACGGGGEDALDQKGGDGGGTGNKGDKEESEQPFVAHITPIDKLNQGVSVINSHADVTSHSSLKMNFRTYSQLGESVLKSAKPNYVRVKKLANDGYIMFYHNNQIGASCSYATSTDFKTWSYKGKLFANYSIIDSKGEKNDRRYSNCDGLVLSNGDILAVASYRANNGYRDLPKDAGIEMRRSTDNGVTWSEPVSVYQGVNWEPYLLELSSGEIHCYFTDSSRTGIEGKDTGTAMVISRDGGQTWTPSFGSIPYYVIRMKWEQDGKTYFNHQMPSVIQLKGSNELAAAVETNNRGTYYISLAYSGEDGEWDHLDADQEGPADSDNLSFLGSAPYLSQFPS
;
A
#
# COMPACT_ATOMS: atom_id res chain seq x y z
N MET A 1 2.82 -27.15 27.30
CA MET A 1 3.12 -27.36 25.88
C MET A 1 1.83 -27.25 25.11
N LYS A 2 1.45 -26.05 24.69
CA LYS A 2 0.37 -25.80 23.74
C LYS A 2 1.04 -25.32 22.48
N GLY A 3 1.17 -26.22 21.50
CA GLY A 3 1.65 -25.88 20.18
C GLY A 3 0.58 -25.04 19.48
N LEU A 4 0.81 -23.75 19.34
CA LEU A 4 0.04 -22.92 18.44
C LEU A 4 0.31 -23.38 17.02
N LEU A 5 -0.74 -23.87 16.38
CA LEU A 5 -0.79 -23.98 14.93
C LEU A 5 -0.82 -22.55 14.38
N LYS A 6 0.33 -21.96 14.10
CA LYS A 6 0.39 -20.71 13.35
C LYS A 6 -0.12 -21.00 11.96
N THR A 7 -1.31 -20.53 11.66
CA THR A 7 -1.93 -20.63 10.35
C THR A 7 -1.00 -19.98 9.35
N ALA A 8 -0.58 -20.70 8.32
CA ALA A 8 0.32 -20.18 7.31
C ALA A 8 -0.32 -18.96 6.62
N VAL A 9 0.23 -17.80 6.88
CA VAL A 9 -0.06 -16.58 6.11
C VAL A 9 0.70 -16.70 4.81
N LEU A 10 0.00 -16.87 3.70
CA LEU A 10 0.62 -16.95 2.40
C LEU A 10 0.64 -15.55 1.78
N LEU A 11 1.83 -15.02 1.57
CA LEU A 11 2.07 -13.75 0.91
C LEU A 11 1.86 -13.93 -0.59
N ALA A 12 0.73 -13.49 -1.11
CA ALA A 12 0.55 -13.37 -2.55
C ALA A 12 1.05 -11.99 -2.98
N THR A 13 2.32 -11.90 -3.34
CA THR A 13 2.88 -10.67 -3.91
C THR A 13 2.47 -10.60 -5.38
N PHE A 14 1.48 -9.80 -5.70
CA PHE A 14 1.31 -9.33 -7.06
C PHE A 14 2.36 -8.23 -7.27
N CYS A 15 3.55 -8.64 -7.65
CA CYS A 15 4.55 -7.72 -8.15
C CYS A 15 4.05 -7.22 -9.51
N ALA A 16 3.32 -6.12 -9.53
CA ALA A 16 3.21 -5.33 -10.74
C ALA A 16 4.60 -4.74 -10.94
N THR A 17 5.42 -5.39 -11.74
CA THR A 17 6.68 -4.84 -12.20
C THR A 17 6.35 -3.58 -12.97
N VAL A 18 6.40 -2.44 -12.30
CA VAL A 18 6.48 -1.16 -12.97
C VAL A 18 7.91 -1.10 -13.53
N MET A 19 8.10 -1.52 -14.76
CA MET A 19 9.21 -1.01 -15.53
C MET A 19 9.00 0.50 -15.60
N ALA A 20 9.71 1.24 -14.79
CA ALA A 20 9.88 2.66 -14.95
C ALA A 20 10.68 2.86 -16.25
N CYS A 21 9.99 2.86 -17.40
CA CYS A 21 10.54 3.47 -18.59
C CYS A 21 10.67 4.96 -18.28
N GLY A 22 11.91 5.44 -18.24
CA GLY A 22 12.23 6.83 -18.07
C GLY A 22 11.50 7.69 -19.09
N GLY A 23 10.60 8.53 -18.61
CA GLY A 23 10.03 9.66 -19.29
C GLY A 23 10.28 10.86 -18.41
N GLY A 24 11.18 11.74 -18.82
CA GLY A 24 11.62 12.89 -18.06
C GLY A 24 10.46 13.81 -17.71
N GLY A 25 10.31 14.01 -16.42
CA GLY A 25 9.57 15.08 -15.77
C GLY A 25 10.37 15.49 -14.55
N GLU A 26 10.41 16.75 -14.26
CA GLU A 26 11.21 17.34 -13.15
C GLU A 26 10.94 16.70 -11.78
N ASP A 27 9.84 15.97 -11.63
CA ASP A 27 9.49 15.22 -10.41
C ASP A 27 10.38 13.99 -10.15
N ALA A 28 11.14 13.51 -11.14
CA ALA A 28 12.06 12.38 -10.99
C ALA A 28 13.34 12.75 -10.20
N LEU A 29 13.63 14.03 -10.06
CA LEU A 29 14.82 14.50 -9.36
C LEU A 29 14.63 14.61 -7.84
N ASP A 30 13.41 14.77 -7.38
CA ASP A 30 13.09 14.82 -5.95
C ASP A 30 13.07 13.41 -5.30
N GLN A 31 13.08 12.36 -6.11
CA GLN A 31 13.15 10.97 -5.67
C GLN A 31 14.56 10.50 -5.27
N LYS A 32 15.56 11.37 -5.26
CA LYS A 32 16.91 11.03 -4.74
C LYS A 32 16.94 10.79 -3.21
N GLY A 33 15.80 10.71 -2.62
CA GLY A 33 15.67 10.49 -1.19
C GLY A 33 14.62 9.44 -0.85
N GLY A 34 14.83 8.16 -1.18
CA GLY A 34 14.11 7.06 -0.56
C GLY A 34 12.97 6.43 -1.35
N ASP A 35 12.62 6.93 -2.51
CA ASP A 35 11.64 6.23 -3.33
C ASP A 35 12.34 5.28 -4.27
N GLY A 36 12.18 4.00 -4.01
CA GLY A 36 12.79 2.94 -4.75
C GLY A 36 12.24 2.76 -6.16
N GLY A 37 12.74 3.57 -7.05
CA GLY A 37 12.83 3.18 -8.42
C GLY A 37 14.06 2.29 -8.59
N GLY A 38 13.88 0.96 -8.62
CA GLY A 38 14.97 0.05 -8.86
C GLY A 38 15.64 0.33 -10.21
N THR A 39 16.63 1.17 -10.20
CA THR A 39 17.65 1.18 -11.25
C THR A 39 18.71 0.20 -10.83
N GLY A 40 18.82 -0.88 -11.58
CA GLY A 40 19.75 -1.94 -11.32
C GLY A 40 21.15 -1.44 -11.06
N ASN A 41 21.63 -1.72 -9.88
CA ASN A 41 23.04 -1.65 -9.60
C ASN A 41 23.69 -2.88 -10.22
N LYS A 42 24.47 -2.66 -11.26
CA LYS A 42 25.41 -3.65 -11.79
C LYS A 42 26.55 -3.81 -10.80
N GLY A 43 26.34 -4.56 -9.77
CA GLY A 43 27.39 -5.08 -8.93
C GLY A 43 27.30 -6.59 -9.00
N ASP A 44 28.35 -7.22 -9.52
CA ASP A 44 28.52 -8.67 -9.53
C ASP A 44 28.44 -9.19 -8.08
N LYS A 45 27.22 -9.51 -7.67
CA LYS A 45 26.98 -10.36 -6.53
C LYS A 45 26.36 -11.63 -7.09
N GLU A 46 26.92 -12.76 -6.73
CA GLU A 46 26.28 -14.05 -6.92
C GLU A 46 24.79 -13.87 -6.57
N GLU A 47 23.97 -13.90 -7.60
CA GLU A 47 22.52 -13.96 -7.44
C GLU A 47 22.24 -15.25 -6.69
N SER A 48 22.03 -15.14 -5.38
CA SER A 48 21.36 -16.21 -4.67
C SER A 48 20.09 -16.51 -5.45
N GLU A 49 19.83 -17.74 -5.73
CA GLU A 49 18.64 -18.21 -6.44
C GLU A 49 17.40 -17.57 -5.82
N GLN A 50 16.93 -16.52 -6.46
CA GLN A 50 15.81 -15.76 -5.93
C GLN A 50 14.52 -16.47 -6.34
N PRO A 51 13.66 -16.81 -5.41
CA PRO A 51 12.41 -17.50 -5.72
C PRO A 51 11.46 -16.65 -6.56
N PHE A 52 11.76 -15.37 -6.72
CA PHE A 52 11.02 -14.42 -7.51
C PHE A 52 11.24 -14.50 -9.02
N VAL A 53 11.97 -15.46 -9.48
CA VAL A 53 11.86 -15.90 -10.88
C VAL A 53 10.39 -16.14 -11.27
N ALA A 54 9.51 -16.36 -10.30
CA ALA A 54 8.07 -16.54 -10.55
C ALA A 54 7.42 -15.34 -11.29
N HIS A 55 7.86 -14.11 -11.11
CA HIS A 55 7.31 -12.96 -11.82
C HIS A 55 7.72 -12.86 -13.28
N ILE A 56 8.78 -13.53 -13.68
CA ILE A 56 9.21 -13.68 -15.06
C ILE A 56 8.83 -15.03 -15.64
N THR A 57 8.16 -15.87 -14.86
CA THR A 57 7.65 -17.14 -15.34
C THR A 57 6.55 -16.87 -16.37
N PRO A 58 6.67 -17.38 -17.59
CA PRO A 58 5.64 -17.21 -18.60
C PRO A 58 4.27 -17.67 -18.11
N ILE A 59 3.23 -16.92 -18.43
CA ILE A 59 1.86 -17.15 -17.96
C ILE A 59 1.32 -18.54 -18.33
N ASP A 60 1.75 -19.10 -19.43
CA ASP A 60 1.43 -20.45 -19.87
C ASP A 60 1.95 -21.51 -18.92
N LYS A 61 3.12 -21.32 -18.31
CA LYS A 61 3.65 -22.21 -17.27
C LYS A 61 2.84 -22.13 -15.99
N LEU A 62 2.39 -20.95 -15.61
CA LEU A 62 1.49 -20.77 -14.44
C LEU A 62 0.15 -21.43 -14.72
N ASN A 63 -0.37 -21.33 -15.97
CA ASN A 63 -1.61 -21.97 -16.39
C ASN A 63 -1.55 -23.50 -16.38
N GLN A 64 -0.37 -24.10 -16.37
CA GLN A 64 -0.18 -25.54 -16.25
C GLN A 64 -0.31 -26.05 -14.79
N GLY A 65 -0.66 -25.19 -13.86
CA GLY A 65 -0.84 -25.56 -12.45
C GLY A 65 0.50 -25.80 -11.74
N VAL A 66 1.53 -25.10 -12.12
CA VAL A 66 2.84 -25.14 -11.45
C VAL A 66 2.66 -24.75 -9.99
N SER A 67 3.20 -25.56 -9.09
CA SER A 67 3.28 -25.21 -7.67
C SER A 67 4.31 -24.08 -7.53
N VAL A 68 3.87 -22.92 -7.08
CA VAL A 68 4.77 -21.84 -6.68
C VAL A 68 5.15 -22.13 -5.24
N ILE A 69 6.42 -22.42 -5.03
CA ILE A 69 6.97 -22.67 -3.69
C ILE A 69 7.76 -21.41 -3.32
N ASN A 70 7.42 -20.81 -2.20
CA ASN A 70 8.26 -19.79 -1.62
C ASN A 70 9.59 -20.46 -1.22
N SER A 71 10.72 -19.92 -1.57
CA SER A 71 12.04 -20.48 -1.27
C SER A 71 12.42 -20.41 0.20
N HIS A 72 11.61 -19.82 1.04
CA HIS A 72 11.85 -19.86 2.47
C HIS A 72 11.74 -21.33 2.94
N ALA A 73 12.81 -21.86 3.54
CA ALA A 73 12.88 -23.27 3.94
C ALA A 73 11.73 -23.71 4.83
N ASP A 74 11.23 -22.81 5.67
CA ASP A 74 10.13 -23.11 6.60
C ASP A 74 8.77 -23.21 5.92
N VAL A 75 8.60 -22.57 4.77
CA VAL A 75 7.36 -22.63 3.99
C VAL A 75 7.36 -23.84 3.06
N THR A 76 8.51 -24.24 2.57
CA THR A 76 8.65 -25.34 1.60
C THR A 76 8.31 -26.70 2.20
N SER A 77 8.44 -26.87 3.52
CA SER A 77 8.19 -28.15 4.18
C SER A 77 6.71 -28.44 4.44
N HIS A 78 5.82 -27.41 4.39
CA HIS A 78 4.47 -27.55 4.92
C HIS A 78 3.35 -27.13 3.99
N SER A 79 3.62 -26.37 2.94
CA SER A 79 2.56 -25.84 2.07
C SER A 79 3.02 -25.71 0.62
N SER A 80 2.23 -26.23 -0.30
CA SER A 80 2.36 -25.95 -1.71
C SER A 80 1.11 -25.21 -2.18
N LEU A 81 1.27 -24.07 -2.84
CA LEU A 81 0.22 -23.38 -3.54
C LEU A 81 0.19 -23.83 -4.99
N LYS A 82 -0.91 -24.44 -5.41
CA LYS A 82 -1.17 -24.67 -6.82
C LYS A 82 -1.93 -23.48 -7.40
N MET A 83 -1.29 -22.73 -8.27
CA MET A 83 -1.92 -21.66 -9.00
C MET A 83 -2.40 -22.20 -10.36
N ASN A 84 -3.69 -22.07 -10.63
CA ASN A 84 -4.30 -22.51 -11.87
C ASN A 84 -4.86 -21.29 -12.60
N PHE A 85 -4.03 -20.63 -13.40
CA PHE A 85 -4.45 -19.54 -14.26
C PHE A 85 -5.12 -20.07 -15.52
N ARG A 86 -6.43 -20.00 -15.56
CA ARG A 86 -7.22 -20.48 -16.70
C ARG A 86 -7.44 -19.41 -17.77
N THR A 87 -7.37 -18.14 -17.37
CA THR A 87 -7.61 -17.03 -18.28
C THR A 87 -6.67 -15.86 -17.97
N TYR A 88 -6.20 -15.27 -19.04
CA TYR A 88 -5.43 -14.03 -19.01
C TYR A 88 -6.16 -13.01 -19.87
N SER A 89 -6.38 -11.81 -19.36
CA SER A 89 -6.85 -10.69 -20.15
C SER A 89 -6.10 -9.41 -19.77
N GLN A 90 -5.64 -8.69 -20.76
CA GLN A 90 -5.02 -7.38 -20.58
C GLN A 90 -6.09 -6.30 -20.75
N LEU A 91 -6.21 -5.42 -19.77
CA LEU A 91 -7.07 -4.25 -19.85
C LEU A 91 -6.32 -3.13 -20.57
N GLY A 92 -6.86 -2.71 -21.69
CA GLY A 92 -6.26 -1.66 -22.52
C GLY A 92 -6.60 -0.24 -22.06
N GLU A 93 -5.87 0.74 -22.59
CA GLU A 93 -6.10 2.16 -22.35
C GLU A 93 -7.53 2.60 -22.72
N SER A 94 -8.10 2.03 -23.78
CA SER A 94 -9.47 2.33 -24.19
C SER A 94 -10.51 2.00 -23.12
N VAL A 95 -10.25 0.98 -22.28
CA VAL A 95 -11.11 0.55 -21.17
C VAL A 95 -10.92 1.42 -19.95
N LEU A 96 -9.68 1.59 -19.50
CA LEU A 96 -9.36 2.26 -18.24
C LEU A 96 -9.13 3.78 -18.39
N LYS A 97 -9.12 4.30 -19.62
CA LYS A 97 -8.82 5.70 -19.93
C LYS A 97 -7.48 6.17 -19.33
N SER A 98 -6.54 5.23 -19.24
CA SER A 98 -5.19 5.44 -18.75
C SER A 98 -4.22 4.56 -19.51
N ALA A 99 -3.15 5.17 -20.04
CA ALA A 99 -2.11 4.44 -20.80
C ALA A 99 -1.27 3.54 -19.87
N LYS A 100 -1.11 3.93 -18.62
CA LYS A 100 -0.31 3.24 -17.63
C LYS A 100 -0.99 3.34 -16.25
N PRO A 101 -2.07 2.56 -16.01
CA PRO A 101 -2.68 2.53 -14.68
C PRO A 101 -1.69 1.90 -13.69
N ASN A 102 -1.53 2.55 -12.55
CA ASN A 102 -0.63 2.12 -11.48
C ASN A 102 -1.39 2.01 -10.16
N TYR A 103 -0.81 1.32 -9.19
CA TYR A 103 -1.38 1.15 -7.86
C TYR A 103 -2.80 0.58 -7.89
N VAL A 104 -2.98 -0.43 -8.71
CA VAL A 104 -4.30 -1.06 -8.90
C VAL A 104 -4.73 -1.78 -7.63
N ARG A 105 -5.93 -1.46 -7.16
CA ARG A 105 -6.60 -2.11 -6.01
C ARG A 105 -7.99 -2.57 -6.44
N VAL A 106 -8.25 -3.87 -6.33
CA VAL A 106 -9.55 -4.44 -6.68
C VAL A 106 -10.22 -4.95 -5.42
N LYS A 107 -11.49 -4.60 -5.25
CA LYS A 107 -12.32 -5.07 -4.13
C LYS A 107 -13.59 -5.72 -4.68
N LYS A 108 -14.05 -6.79 -4.01
CA LYS A 108 -15.35 -7.39 -4.29
C LYS A 108 -16.43 -6.57 -3.60
N LEU A 109 -17.49 -6.27 -4.31
CA LEU A 109 -18.64 -5.51 -3.80
C LEU A 109 -19.65 -6.42 -3.11
N ALA A 110 -20.52 -5.86 -2.28
CA ALA A 110 -21.60 -6.58 -1.60
C ALA A 110 -22.62 -7.21 -2.57
N ASN A 111 -22.77 -6.66 -3.77
CA ASN A 111 -23.64 -7.16 -4.83
C ASN A 111 -22.98 -8.16 -5.79
N ASP A 112 -21.89 -8.81 -5.35
CA ASP A 112 -21.05 -9.71 -6.13
C ASP A 112 -20.30 -9.10 -7.33
N GLY A 113 -20.42 -7.81 -7.56
CA GLY A 113 -19.60 -7.07 -8.50
C GLY A 113 -18.19 -6.78 -7.96
N TYR A 114 -17.45 -6.02 -8.74
CA TYR A 114 -16.08 -5.63 -8.41
C TYR A 114 -15.88 -4.14 -8.68
N ILE A 115 -15.04 -3.51 -7.89
CA ILE A 115 -14.56 -2.16 -8.08
C ILE A 115 -13.03 -2.16 -8.10
N MET A 116 -12.47 -1.38 -9.01
CA MET A 116 -11.02 -1.20 -9.18
C MET A 116 -10.68 0.26 -9.00
N PHE A 117 -9.71 0.55 -8.15
CA PHE A 117 -9.12 1.87 -8.00
C PHE A 117 -7.71 1.87 -8.58
N TYR A 118 -7.29 2.98 -9.16
CA TYR A 118 -5.96 3.14 -9.72
C TYR A 118 -5.62 4.62 -9.92
N HIS A 119 -4.35 4.97 -9.87
CA HIS A 119 -3.94 6.28 -10.34
C HIS A 119 -3.50 6.23 -11.82
N ASN A 120 -3.67 7.35 -12.52
CA ASN A 120 -3.44 7.42 -13.96
C ASN A 120 -1.96 7.69 -14.24
N ASN A 121 -1.39 6.96 -15.18
CA ASN A 121 -0.06 7.11 -15.76
C ASN A 121 1.10 7.17 -14.77
N GLN A 122 1.17 8.22 -13.94
CA GLN A 122 2.27 8.48 -13.00
C GLN A 122 1.73 8.99 -11.67
N ILE A 123 2.58 8.99 -10.67
CA ILE A 123 2.29 9.54 -9.35
C ILE A 123 1.81 10.99 -9.49
N GLY A 124 0.72 11.33 -8.79
CA GLY A 124 0.13 12.65 -8.85
C GLY A 124 -0.74 12.95 -10.08
N ALA A 125 -1.15 11.93 -10.82
CA ALA A 125 -1.94 12.12 -12.05
C ALA A 125 -3.46 11.95 -11.87
N SER A 126 -3.99 12.05 -10.68
CA SER A 126 -5.38 11.76 -10.27
C SER A 126 -5.63 10.26 -10.05
N CYS A 127 -6.66 9.95 -9.27
CA CYS A 127 -7.14 8.59 -9.05
C CYS A 127 -8.48 8.37 -9.74
N SER A 128 -8.57 7.26 -10.44
CA SER A 128 -9.77 6.83 -11.17
C SER A 128 -10.30 5.52 -10.63
N TYR A 129 -11.52 5.19 -11.05
CA TYR A 129 -12.09 3.89 -10.73
C TYR A 129 -12.88 3.29 -11.90
N ALA A 130 -13.01 1.98 -11.88
CA ALA A 130 -13.79 1.19 -12.82
C ALA A 130 -14.55 0.09 -12.07
N THR A 131 -15.66 -0.37 -12.64
CA THR A 131 -16.46 -1.47 -12.06
C THR A 131 -16.58 -2.61 -13.04
N SER A 132 -16.85 -3.81 -12.50
CA SER A 132 -17.10 -5.02 -13.26
C SER A 132 -18.14 -5.89 -12.55
N THR A 133 -18.91 -6.64 -13.30
CA THR A 133 -19.84 -7.65 -12.77
C THR A 133 -19.31 -9.06 -12.91
N ASP A 134 -18.27 -9.27 -13.70
CA ASP A 134 -17.76 -10.61 -14.08
C ASP A 134 -16.24 -10.76 -13.91
N PHE A 135 -15.57 -9.74 -13.38
CA PHE A 135 -14.11 -9.61 -13.27
C PHE A 135 -13.35 -9.61 -14.62
N LYS A 136 -14.04 -9.67 -15.72
CA LYS A 136 -13.47 -9.74 -17.08
C LYS A 136 -13.72 -8.46 -17.87
N THR A 137 -14.94 -7.95 -17.79
CA THR A 137 -15.39 -6.76 -18.50
C THR A 137 -15.44 -5.59 -17.52
N TRP A 138 -14.64 -4.55 -17.78
CA TRP A 138 -14.53 -3.40 -16.91
C TRP A 138 -15.11 -2.14 -17.57
N SER A 139 -15.80 -1.34 -16.77
CA SER A 139 -16.40 -0.08 -17.16
C SER A 139 -15.76 1.06 -16.37
N TYR A 140 -15.06 1.95 -17.05
CA TYR A 140 -14.54 3.19 -16.47
C TYR A 140 -15.69 4.06 -15.96
N LYS A 141 -15.57 4.59 -14.74
CA LYS A 141 -16.61 5.41 -14.10
C LYS A 141 -16.21 6.86 -13.94
N GLY A 142 -14.93 7.17 -13.92
CA GLY A 142 -14.46 8.54 -13.79
C GLY A 142 -13.23 8.68 -12.91
N LYS A 143 -12.81 9.94 -12.74
CA LYS A 143 -11.80 10.32 -11.75
C LYS A 143 -12.51 10.50 -10.41
N LEU A 144 -12.12 9.69 -9.42
CA LEU A 144 -12.68 9.79 -8.07
C LEU A 144 -12.01 10.92 -7.28
N PHE A 145 -10.68 11.05 -7.45
CA PHE A 145 -9.91 12.15 -6.90
C PHE A 145 -9.19 12.84 -8.05
N ALA A 146 -9.75 13.97 -8.48
CA ALA A 146 -9.22 14.76 -9.59
C ALA A 146 -8.31 15.88 -9.08
N ASN A 147 -7.18 16.07 -9.76
CA ASN A 147 -6.28 17.18 -9.48
C ASN A 147 -6.96 18.54 -9.73
N TYR A 148 -6.57 19.54 -8.96
CA TYR A 148 -7.06 20.92 -9.14
C TYR A 148 -6.04 21.95 -8.62
N SER A 149 -6.16 23.19 -9.12
CA SER A 149 -5.29 24.28 -8.71
C SER A 149 -5.67 24.83 -7.34
N ILE A 150 -4.65 25.15 -6.55
CA ILE A 150 -4.76 25.72 -5.21
C ILE A 150 -3.85 26.94 -5.05
N ILE A 151 -4.07 27.68 -3.98
CA ILE A 151 -3.04 28.52 -3.37
C ILE A 151 -2.53 27.72 -2.17
N ASP A 152 -1.25 27.43 -2.15
CA ASP A 152 -0.63 26.63 -1.10
C ASP A 152 -0.48 27.39 0.22
N SER A 153 -0.03 26.70 1.27
CA SER A 153 0.11 27.29 2.60
C SER A 153 1.17 28.40 2.73
N LYS A 154 1.97 28.59 1.69
CA LYS A 154 2.91 29.72 1.56
C LYS A 154 2.35 30.89 0.76
N GLY A 155 1.12 30.75 0.21
CA GLY A 155 0.45 31.77 -0.60
C GLY A 155 0.79 31.72 -2.09
N GLU A 156 1.44 30.66 -2.56
CA GLU A 156 1.89 30.52 -3.94
C GLU A 156 0.87 29.68 -4.75
N LYS A 157 0.83 29.92 -6.07
CA LYS A 157 0.02 29.10 -6.98
C LYS A 157 0.64 27.71 -7.11
N ASN A 158 -0.17 26.69 -6.88
CA ASN A 158 0.22 25.29 -6.92
C ASN A 158 -0.94 24.43 -7.43
N ASP A 159 -0.73 23.12 -7.58
CA ASP A 159 -1.78 22.16 -7.84
C ASP A 159 -1.84 21.15 -6.72
N ARG A 160 -3.04 20.80 -6.26
CA ARG A 160 -3.26 19.60 -5.45
C ARG A 160 -3.29 18.40 -6.37
N ARG A 161 -2.45 17.41 -6.09
CA ARG A 161 -2.29 16.20 -6.86
C ARG A 161 -2.58 14.97 -6.02
N TYR A 162 -3.30 14.01 -6.62
CA TYR A 162 -3.68 12.77 -5.97
C TYR A 162 -2.95 11.58 -6.55
N SER A 163 -2.63 10.61 -5.68
CA SER A 163 -1.97 9.35 -6.01
C SER A 163 -2.32 8.25 -5.01
N ASN A 164 -1.82 7.05 -5.23
CA ASN A 164 -1.85 5.92 -4.29
C ASN A 164 -3.23 5.70 -3.65
N CYS A 165 -4.25 5.47 -4.48
CA CYS A 165 -5.59 5.23 -3.96
C CYS A 165 -5.78 3.77 -3.51
N ASP A 166 -6.52 3.59 -2.42
CA ASP A 166 -7.05 2.30 -1.98
C ASP A 166 -8.56 2.40 -1.74
N GLY A 167 -9.20 1.27 -1.57
CA GLY A 167 -10.61 1.18 -1.20
C GLY A 167 -10.88 0.02 -0.27
N LEU A 168 -11.95 0.16 0.49
CA LEU A 168 -12.45 -0.84 1.42
C LEU A 168 -13.95 -0.98 1.23
N VAL A 169 -14.45 -2.20 1.13
CA VAL A 169 -15.88 -2.49 1.21
C VAL A 169 -16.16 -2.89 2.65
N LEU A 170 -16.93 -2.08 3.34
CA LEU A 170 -17.31 -2.29 4.73
C LEU A 170 -18.27 -3.46 4.89
N SER A 171 -18.35 -4.00 6.07
CA SER A 171 -19.27 -5.08 6.44
C SER A 171 -20.75 -4.75 6.18
N ASN A 172 -21.12 -3.47 6.22
CA ASN A 172 -22.46 -3.00 5.87
C ASN A 172 -22.71 -2.81 4.36
N GLY A 173 -21.69 -3.03 3.53
CA GLY A 173 -21.75 -2.88 2.08
C GLY A 173 -21.34 -1.50 1.54
N ASP A 174 -21.15 -0.51 2.38
CA ASP A 174 -20.63 0.79 1.96
C ASP A 174 -19.18 0.66 1.46
N ILE A 175 -18.75 1.58 0.63
CA ILE A 175 -17.40 1.62 0.13
C ILE A 175 -16.73 2.89 0.63
N LEU A 176 -15.55 2.74 1.22
CA LEU A 176 -14.63 3.85 1.48
C LEU A 176 -13.52 3.80 0.44
N ALA A 177 -13.18 4.96 -0.11
CA ALA A 177 -12.02 5.12 -0.98
C ALA A 177 -11.14 6.24 -0.44
N VAL A 178 -9.83 6.00 -0.35
CA VAL A 178 -8.84 6.97 0.10
C VAL A 178 -7.82 7.25 -0.98
N ALA A 179 -7.24 8.44 -0.95
CA ALA A 179 -6.09 8.79 -1.77
C ALA A 179 -5.17 9.75 -1.02
N SER A 180 -3.87 9.57 -1.22
CA SER A 180 -2.88 10.57 -0.84
C SER A 180 -3.03 11.80 -1.73
N TYR A 181 -2.89 12.98 -1.14
CA TYR A 181 -2.77 14.22 -1.89
C TYR A 181 -1.57 15.04 -1.42
N ARG A 182 -1.08 15.91 -2.30
CA ARG A 182 0.01 16.84 -2.01
C ARG A 182 0.03 18.01 -2.97
N ALA A 183 0.72 19.08 -2.59
CA ALA A 183 1.10 20.13 -3.52
C ALA A 183 2.04 19.56 -4.59
N ASN A 184 1.88 19.96 -5.84
CA ASN A 184 2.71 19.48 -6.95
C ASN A 184 4.17 19.90 -6.79
N ASN A 185 4.38 21.16 -6.44
CA ASN A 185 5.72 21.74 -6.30
C ASN A 185 6.07 21.90 -4.82
N GLY A 186 7.25 21.45 -4.43
CA GLY A 186 7.79 21.63 -3.08
C GLY A 186 7.03 20.92 -1.96
N TYR A 187 6.33 19.83 -2.25
CA TYR A 187 5.43 19.14 -1.31
C TYR A 187 6.10 18.74 0.01
N ARG A 188 7.40 18.41 0.01
CA ARG A 188 8.13 18.04 1.23
C ARG A 188 8.23 19.20 2.24
N ASP A 189 8.20 20.44 1.74
CA ASP A 189 8.25 21.66 2.54
C ASP A 189 6.84 22.27 2.75
N LEU A 190 5.82 21.56 2.32
CA LEU A 190 4.41 21.96 2.37
C LEU A 190 3.54 20.88 3.03
N PRO A 191 3.86 20.42 4.26
CA PRO A 191 3.11 19.35 4.91
C PRO A 191 1.64 19.70 5.18
N LYS A 192 1.30 20.99 5.25
CA LYS A 192 -0.09 21.44 5.40
C LYS A 192 -0.91 21.26 4.12
N ASP A 193 -0.24 21.14 2.98
CA ASP A 193 -0.86 20.95 1.66
C ASP A 193 -0.77 19.49 1.20
N ALA A 194 -0.41 18.60 2.10
CA ALA A 194 -0.36 17.16 1.90
C ALA A 194 -1.24 16.43 2.92
N GLY A 195 -1.77 15.28 2.55
CA GLY A 195 -2.61 14.49 3.46
C GLY A 195 -3.30 13.33 2.76
N ILE A 196 -4.30 12.81 3.43
CA ILE A 196 -5.16 11.73 2.94
C ILE A 196 -6.60 12.26 2.98
N GLU A 197 -7.31 12.09 1.88
CA GLU A 197 -8.74 12.32 1.77
C GLU A 197 -9.47 11.00 1.49
N MET A 198 -10.71 10.93 1.99
CA MET A 198 -11.60 9.80 1.84
C MET A 198 -12.93 10.24 1.21
N ARG A 199 -13.49 9.37 0.37
CA ARG A 199 -14.88 9.48 -0.11
C ARG A 199 -15.63 8.19 0.23
N ARG A 200 -16.95 8.31 0.43
CA ARG A 200 -17.84 7.19 0.71
C ARG A 200 -18.86 7.01 -0.41
N SER A 201 -19.15 5.75 -0.72
CA SER A 201 -20.30 5.36 -1.54
C SER A 201 -21.19 4.38 -0.76
N THR A 202 -22.51 4.59 -0.83
CA THR A 202 -23.53 3.70 -0.22
C THR A 202 -24.36 2.97 -1.28
N ASP A 203 -23.95 3.06 -2.55
CA ASP A 203 -24.69 2.57 -3.71
C ASP A 203 -23.79 1.79 -4.69
N ASN A 204 -22.83 1.02 -4.14
CA ASN A 204 -21.87 0.20 -4.89
C ASN A 204 -20.99 0.99 -5.87
N GLY A 205 -20.61 2.21 -5.52
CA GLY A 205 -19.71 3.03 -6.31
C GLY A 205 -20.38 3.81 -7.45
N VAL A 206 -21.70 3.96 -7.43
CA VAL A 206 -22.44 4.76 -8.42
C VAL A 206 -22.28 6.25 -8.10
N THR A 207 -22.49 6.62 -6.84
CA THR A 207 -22.26 7.99 -6.35
C THR A 207 -21.30 8.02 -5.16
N TRP A 208 -20.70 9.17 -4.93
CA TRP A 208 -19.69 9.36 -3.89
C TRP A 208 -19.95 10.66 -3.11
N SER A 209 -19.66 10.62 -1.84
CA SER A 209 -19.71 11.79 -0.96
C SER A 209 -18.69 12.86 -1.36
N GLU A 210 -18.85 14.06 -0.82
CA GLU A 210 -17.75 15.01 -0.75
C GLU A 210 -16.57 14.40 0.04
N PRO A 211 -15.32 14.85 -0.22
CA PRO A 211 -14.17 14.32 0.45
C PRO A 211 -14.14 14.67 1.94
N VAL A 212 -13.74 13.73 2.77
CA VAL A 212 -13.48 13.91 4.20
C VAL A 212 -11.97 13.83 4.43
N SER A 213 -11.43 14.75 5.20
CA SER A 213 -10.01 14.75 5.58
C SER A 213 -9.73 13.67 6.60
N VAL A 214 -8.75 12.80 6.33
CA VAL A 214 -8.33 11.69 7.18
C VAL A 214 -7.06 12.04 7.94
N TYR A 215 -6.04 12.53 7.24
CA TYR A 215 -4.73 12.86 7.79
C TYR A 215 -4.14 14.08 7.09
N GLN A 216 -3.34 14.88 7.81
CA GLN A 216 -2.56 15.99 7.25
C GLN A 216 -1.07 15.75 7.47
N GLY A 217 -0.32 15.72 6.39
CA GLY A 217 1.12 15.53 6.38
C GLY A 217 1.57 14.83 5.11
N VAL A 218 2.88 14.88 4.83
CA VAL A 218 3.46 14.20 3.68
C VAL A 218 3.37 12.70 3.90
N ASN A 219 2.69 12.02 3.02
CA ASN A 219 2.38 10.60 3.15
C ASN A 219 2.35 9.90 1.79
N TRP A 220 2.34 8.56 1.85
CA TRP A 220 2.25 7.68 0.71
C TRP A 220 1.40 6.45 1.06
N GLU A 221 0.86 5.79 0.07
CA GLU A 221 0.26 4.46 0.10
C GLU A 221 -0.77 4.25 1.23
N PRO A 222 -1.83 5.05 1.33
CA PRO A 222 -2.87 4.77 2.29
C PRO A 222 -3.51 3.39 2.03
N TYR A 223 -3.75 2.66 3.11
CA TYR A 223 -4.34 1.33 3.12
C TYR A 223 -5.43 1.26 4.18
N LEU A 224 -6.62 0.81 3.80
CA LEU A 224 -7.77 0.70 4.70
C LEU A 224 -8.01 -0.74 5.15
N LEU A 225 -8.30 -0.91 6.43
CA LEU A 225 -8.73 -2.18 7.04
C LEU A 225 -9.89 -1.93 8.00
N GLU A 226 -10.99 -2.67 7.86
CA GLU A 226 -12.03 -2.79 8.87
C GLU A 226 -11.77 -4.03 9.72
N LEU A 227 -11.70 -3.86 11.03
CA LEU A 227 -11.56 -4.95 11.99
C LEU A 227 -12.92 -5.62 12.23
N SER A 228 -12.90 -6.83 12.75
CA SER A 228 -14.12 -7.55 13.17
C SER A 228 -14.94 -6.80 14.24
N SER A 229 -14.32 -5.87 14.96
CA SER A 229 -14.98 -4.94 15.90
C SER A 229 -15.77 -3.84 15.21
N GLY A 230 -15.56 -3.60 13.90
CA GLY A 230 -16.08 -2.46 13.15
C GLY A 230 -15.18 -1.21 13.22
N GLU A 231 -14.06 -1.27 13.94
CA GLU A 231 -13.05 -0.21 13.92
C GLU A 231 -12.34 -0.20 12.55
N ILE A 232 -12.10 0.99 12.01
CA ILE A 232 -11.43 1.15 10.72
C ILE A 232 -10.06 1.78 10.94
N HIS A 233 -9.03 1.11 10.46
CA HIS A 233 -7.68 1.62 10.43
C HIS A 233 -7.34 2.16 9.03
N CYS A 234 -6.70 3.32 8.97
CA CYS A 234 -6.04 3.83 7.78
C CYS A 234 -4.53 3.83 8.05
N TYR A 235 -3.82 2.89 7.46
CA TYR A 235 -2.37 2.81 7.49
C TYR A 235 -1.77 3.58 6.33
N PHE A 236 -0.58 4.13 6.50
CA PHE A 236 0.15 4.82 5.42
C PHE A 236 1.64 4.94 5.74
N THR A 237 2.44 5.16 4.71
CA THR A 237 3.83 5.62 4.90
C THR A 237 3.81 7.09 5.28
N ASP A 238 4.26 7.43 6.48
CA ASP A 238 4.43 8.82 6.89
C ASP A 238 5.84 9.32 6.52
N SER A 239 5.91 10.42 5.80
CA SER A 239 7.16 11.09 5.41
C SER A 239 7.21 12.54 5.91
N SER A 240 6.39 12.89 6.88
CA SER A 240 6.26 14.27 7.38
C SER A 240 7.43 14.73 8.24
N ARG A 241 8.34 13.84 8.62
CA ARG A 241 9.54 14.15 9.41
C ARG A 241 9.23 14.91 10.70
N THR A 242 8.31 14.42 11.46
CA THR A 242 7.87 15.06 12.70
C THR A 242 8.95 14.99 13.77
N GLY A 243 9.86 15.96 13.76
CA GLY A 243 10.84 16.16 14.82
C GLY A 243 12.07 15.26 14.77
N ILE A 244 12.20 14.35 13.80
CA ILE A 244 13.34 13.46 13.64
C ILE A 244 14.12 13.83 12.38
N GLU A 245 15.43 13.88 12.49
CA GLU A 245 16.32 14.07 11.36
C GLU A 245 16.43 12.77 10.55
N GLY A 246 15.44 12.49 9.72
CA GLY A 246 15.38 11.32 8.86
C GLY A 246 14.55 11.60 7.63
N LYS A 247 14.60 10.72 6.60
CA LYS A 247 13.85 10.93 5.37
C LYS A 247 12.43 10.40 5.47
N ASP A 248 12.28 9.22 6.04
CA ASP A 248 11.01 8.52 6.14
C ASP A 248 10.78 8.10 7.59
N THR A 249 9.55 8.09 8.02
CA THR A 249 9.19 7.81 9.41
C THR A 249 8.54 6.44 9.60
N GLY A 250 8.35 5.69 8.50
CA GLY A 250 7.80 4.34 8.52
C GLY A 250 6.28 4.32 8.41
N THR A 251 5.68 3.22 8.85
CA THR A 251 4.23 3.04 8.82
C THR A 251 3.58 3.69 10.02
N ALA A 252 2.63 4.56 9.72
CA ALA A 252 1.75 5.21 10.69
C ALA A 252 0.29 4.82 10.42
N MET A 253 -0.59 5.12 11.37
CA MET A 253 -2.01 4.92 11.23
C MET A 253 -2.85 5.98 11.93
N VAL A 254 -4.08 6.11 11.48
CA VAL A 254 -5.19 6.77 12.17
C VAL A 254 -6.39 5.83 12.21
N ILE A 255 -7.27 6.00 13.18
CA ILE A 255 -8.35 5.07 13.53
C ILE A 255 -9.69 5.80 13.45
N SER A 256 -10.70 5.15 12.89
CA SER A 256 -12.09 5.58 12.97
C SER A 256 -12.95 4.54 13.68
N ARG A 257 -13.81 5.01 14.60
CA ARG A 257 -14.79 4.19 15.35
C ARG A 257 -16.24 4.50 15.00
N ASP A 258 -16.45 5.32 13.98
CA ASP A 258 -17.76 5.80 13.52
C ASP A 258 -18.00 5.58 12.02
N GLY A 259 -17.35 4.54 11.48
CA GLY A 259 -17.49 4.18 10.08
C GLY A 259 -16.75 5.12 9.11
N GLY A 260 -15.71 5.82 9.55
CA GLY A 260 -14.91 6.73 8.72
C GLY A 260 -15.39 8.19 8.74
N GLN A 261 -16.30 8.56 9.64
CA GLN A 261 -16.77 9.94 9.72
C GLN A 261 -15.74 10.84 10.44
N THR A 262 -15.13 10.33 11.49
CA THR A 262 -14.04 11.01 12.21
C THR A 262 -12.86 10.08 12.42
N TRP A 263 -11.67 10.65 12.60
CA TRP A 263 -10.41 9.95 12.71
C TRP A 263 -9.61 10.40 13.94
N THR A 264 -8.94 9.45 14.58
CA THR A 264 -8.08 9.67 15.75
C THR A 264 -6.67 9.14 15.47
N PRO A 265 -5.59 9.90 15.71
CA PRO A 265 -5.60 11.31 16.12
C PRO A 265 -6.29 12.20 15.09
N SER A 266 -6.78 13.36 15.55
CA SER A 266 -7.53 14.29 14.71
C SER A 266 -6.67 14.89 13.60
N PHE A 267 -7.30 15.34 12.54
CA PHE A 267 -6.66 16.00 11.40
C PHE A 267 -5.68 17.09 11.86
N GLY A 268 -4.45 17.05 11.34
CA GLY A 268 -3.37 17.94 11.72
C GLY A 268 -2.59 17.56 12.97
N SER A 269 -2.97 16.48 13.64
CA SER A 269 -2.21 15.88 14.75
C SER A 269 -1.20 14.85 14.26
N ILE A 270 -0.21 14.52 15.10
CA ILE A 270 0.76 13.45 14.86
C ILE A 270 0.00 12.12 14.84
N PRO A 271 0.20 11.28 13.82
CA PRO A 271 -0.45 9.97 13.73
C PRO A 271 0.15 8.99 14.74
N TYR A 272 -0.48 7.83 14.91
CA TYR A 272 0.14 6.73 15.64
C TYR A 272 1.21 6.07 14.76
N TYR A 273 2.46 6.09 15.19
CA TYR A 273 3.52 5.29 14.56
C TYR A 273 3.40 3.85 15.07
N VAL A 274 3.45 2.88 14.19
CA VAL A 274 3.15 1.49 14.55
C VAL A 274 4.16 0.46 14.03
N ILE A 275 4.78 0.67 12.87
CA ILE A 275 5.76 -0.28 12.33
C ILE A 275 6.91 0.53 11.76
N ARG A 276 8.09 0.42 12.40
CA ARG A 276 9.29 1.14 11.99
C ARG A 276 10.55 0.34 12.26
N MET A 277 11.52 0.48 11.38
CA MET A 277 12.89 0.08 11.59
C MET A 277 13.79 1.32 11.54
N LYS A 278 14.69 1.44 12.49
CA LYS A 278 15.68 2.50 12.55
C LYS A 278 17.01 2.01 12.01
N TRP A 279 17.70 2.84 11.28
CA TRP A 279 19.06 2.57 10.87
C TRP A 279 19.87 3.87 10.72
N GLU A 280 21.19 3.75 10.88
CA GLU A 280 22.12 4.87 10.86
C GLU A 280 22.98 4.81 9.59
N GLN A 281 23.08 5.93 8.89
CA GLN A 281 24.00 6.09 7.77
C GLN A 281 24.53 7.51 7.74
N ASP A 282 25.86 7.66 7.62
CA ASP A 282 26.55 8.95 7.49
C ASP A 282 26.18 9.95 8.61
N GLY A 283 26.02 9.43 9.84
CA GLY A 283 25.64 10.22 11.01
C GLY A 283 24.20 10.71 11.02
N LYS A 284 23.34 10.13 10.19
CA LYS A 284 21.91 10.44 10.13
C LYS A 284 21.08 9.21 10.44
N THR A 285 20.01 9.43 11.19
CA THR A 285 19.00 8.43 11.49
C THR A 285 17.97 8.40 10.38
N TYR A 286 17.61 7.20 9.96
CA TYR A 286 16.54 6.93 9.01
C TYR A 286 15.56 5.96 9.62
N PHE A 287 14.30 6.11 9.26
CA PHE A 287 13.28 5.11 9.53
C PHE A 287 12.73 4.58 8.21
N ASN A 288 12.31 3.33 8.22
CA ASN A 288 11.66 2.70 7.09
C ASN A 288 10.59 1.69 7.55
N HIS A 289 10.19 0.73 6.78
CA HIS A 289 8.98 -0.06 6.85
C HIS A 289 7.78 0.68 6.28
N GLN A 290 7.75 0.71 4.97
CA GLN A 290 6.85 1.50 4.14
C GLN A 290 5.81 0.60 3.45
N MET A 291 4.88 1.23 2.71
CA MET A 291 3.92 0.55 1.85
C MET A 291 3.13 -0.56 2.57
N PRO A 292 2.45 -0.25 3.68
CA PRO A 292 1.79 -1.26 4.50
C PRO A 292 0.64 -1.95 3.77
N SER A 293 0.56 -3.26 3.96
CA SER A 293 -0.63 -4.05 3.67
C SER A 293 -0.94 -4.90 4.88
N VAL A 294 -2.09 -4.69 5.50
CA VAL A 294 -2.43 -5.23 6.81
C VAL A 294 -3.71 -6.05 6.73
N ILE A 295 -3.74 -7.18 7.41
CA ILE A 295 -4.95 -7.99 7.57
C ILE A 295 -5.16 -8.36 9.03
N GLN A 296 -6.41 -8.53 9.44
CA GLN A 296 -6.73 -9.25 10.67
C GLN A 296 -6.70 -10.75 10.38
N LEU A 297 -5.98 -11.51 11.18
CA LEU A 297 -5.88 -12.95 11.01
C LEU A 297 -7.22 -13.62 11.34
N LYS A 298 -7.65 -14.50 10.46
CA LYS A 298 -8.93 -15.19 10.59
C LYS A 298 -8.98 -16.03 11.87
N GLY A 299 -10.00 -15.84 12.67
CA GLY A 299 -10.20 -16.55 13.94
C GLY A 299 -9.34 -16.03 15.09
N SER A 300 -8.73 -14.85 14.92
CA SER A 300 -7.91 -14.16 15.90
C SER A 300 -8.19 -12.66 15.85
N ASN A 301 -7.81 -11.94 16.89
CA ASN A 301 -7.74 -10.48 16.84
C ASN A 301 -6.39 -10.00 16.28
N GLU A 302 -5.37 -10.84 16.30
CA GLU A 302 -4.02 -10.50 15.86
C GLU A 302 -4.01 -9.94 14.42
N LEU A 303 -3.23 -8.89 14.20
CA LEU A 303 -3.00 -8.30 12.89
C LEU A 303 -1.66 -8.79 12.33
N ALA A 304 -1.63 -9.02 11.02
CA ALA A 304 -0.43 -9.26 10.29
C ALA A 304 -0.24 -8.18 9.24
N ALA A 305 0.95 -7.62 9.16
CA ALA A 305 1.34 -6.63 8.17
C ALA A 305 2.49 -7.15 7.30
N ALA A 306 2.44 -6.83 6.02
CA ALA A 306 3.59 -6.88 5.14
C ALA A 306 4.00 -5.46 4.80
N VAL A 307 5.29 -5.16 4.93
CA VAL A 307 5.86 -3.85 4.68
C VAL A 307 7.08 -3.95 3.79
N GLU A 308 7.33 -2.91 3.02
CA GLU A 308 8.58 -2.75 2.29
C GLU A 308 9.66 -2.25 3.23
N THR A 309 10.79 -2.95 3.28
CA THR A 309 11.96 -2.56 4.07
C THR A 309 13.09 -2.17 3.13
N ASN A 310 13.53 -0.92 3.24
CA ASN A 310 14.72 -0.47 2.54
C ASN A 310 15.96 -0.69 3.43
N ASN A 311 16.73 -1.71 3.12
CA ASN A 311 18.00 -1.95 3.78
C ASN A 311 19.14 -1.45 2.88
N ARG A 312 19.54 -0.17 3.06
CA ARG A 312 20.65 0.48 2.36
C ARG A 312 20.56 0.39 0.83
N GLY A 313 19.36 0.61 0.29
CA GLY A 313 19.11 0.56 -1.15
C GLY A 313 18.68 -0.79 -1.69
N THR A 314 18.69 -1.82 -0.87
CA THR A 314 18.10 -3.13 -1.20
C THR A 314 16.73 -3.23 -0.53
N TYR A 315 15.72 -3.60 -1.32
CA TYR A 315 14.35 -3.66 -0.87
C TYR A 315 13.94 -5.09 -0.55
N TYR A 316 13.34 -5.27 0.62
CA TYR A 316 12.84 -6.54 1.13
C TYR A 316 11.38 -6.39 1.54
N ILE A 317 10.67 -7.50 1.56
CA ILE A 317 9.39 -7.59 2.25
C ILE A 317 9.62 -8.14 3.65
N SER A 318 9.19 -7.40 4.64
CA SER A 318 9.20 -7.81 6.04
C SER A 318 7.77 -8.03 6.54
N LEU A 319 7.63 -8.92 7.50
CA LEU A 319 6.37 -9.18 8.19
C LEU A 319 6.42 -8.57 9.58
N ALA A 320 5.30 -8.06 10.02
CA ALA A 320 5.10 -7.58 11.39
C ALA A 320 3.78 -8.15 11.92
N TYR A 321 3.71 -8.37 13.21
CA TYR A 321 2.52 -8.86 13.89
C TYR A 321 2.20 -7.96 15.07
N SER A 322 0.91 -7.71 15.29
CA SER A 322 0.42 -7.05 16.51
C SER A 322 0.44 -7.99 17.71
N GLY A 323 0.02 -7.51 18.87
CA GLY A 323 -0.36 -8.36 19.99
C GLY A 323 -1.57 -9.26 19.65
N GLU A 324 -1.81 -10.28 20.49
CA GLU A 324 -2.96 -11.19 20.35
C GLU A 324 -4.32 -10.47 20.54
N ASP A 325 -4.30 -9.29 21.15
CA ASP A 325 -5.44 -8.38 21.28
C ASP A 325 -5.80 -7.64 19.99
N GLY A 326 -4.90 -7.66 18.99
CA GLY A 326 -5.07 -6.96 17.73
C GLY A 326 -4.63 -5.49 17.78
N GLU A 327 -3.90 -5.11 18.79
CA GLU A 327 -3.43 -3.75 18.96
C GLU A 327 -1.94 -3.62 18.63
N TRP A 328 -1.60 -2.50 18.01
CA TRP A 328 -0.21 -2.10 17.79
C TRP A 328 0.27 -1.24 18.93
N ASP A 329 1.50 -1.46 19.37
CA ASP A 329 2.17 -0.49 20.21
C ASP A 329 2.30 0.86 19.48
N HIS A 330 1.90 1.95 20.14
CA HIS A 330 2.11 3.29 19.60
C HIS A 330 3.52 3.74 19.94
N LEU A 331 4.34 3.85 18.91
CA LEU A 331 5.76 4.16 19.04
C LEU A 331 5.96 5.67 19.23
N ASP A 332 6.85 6.02 20.14
CA ASP A 332 7.38 7.38 20.21
C ASP A 332 8.22 7.70 18.95
N ALA A 333 8.49 8.98 18.75
CA ALA A 333 9.13 9.46 17.54
C ALA A 333 10.49 8.80 17.22
N ASP A 334 11.20 8.34 18.23
CA ASP A 334 12.53 7.73 18.12
C ASP A 334 12.54 6.19 18.32
N GLN A 335 11.37 5.58 18.52
CA GLN A 335 11.26 4.15 18.79
C GLN A 335 11.12 3.32 17.50
N GLU A 336 11.58 2.07 17.60
CA GLU A 336 11.41 1.02 16.59
C GLU A 336 10.34 0.02 17.04
N GLY A 337 9.79 -0.73 16.12
CA GLY A 337 8.91 -1.88 16.36
C GLY A 337 7.77 -2.02 15.36
N PRO A 338 7.02 -3.08 15.50
CA PRO A 338 7.35 -4.47 15.78
C PRO A 338 7.68 -5.25 14.51
N ALA A 339 8.55 -4.79 13.68
CA ALA A 339 8.94 -5.55 12.51
C ALA A 339 10.12 -6.46 12.85
N ASP A 340 9.98 -7.71 12.54
CA ASP A 340 11.06 -8.66 12.64
C ASP A 340 12.04 -8.44 11.49
N SER A 341 13.12 -7.71 11.78
CA SER A 341 14.19 -7.44 10.81
C SER A 341 14.93 -8.72 10.39
N ASP A 342 14.83 -9.78 11.18
CA ASP A 342 15.43 -11.06 10.89
C ASP A 342 14.57 -11.89 9.93
N ASN A 343 13.29 -11.53 9.78
CA ASN A 343 12.35 -12.13 8.84
C ASN A 343 12.24 -11.36 7.53
N LEU A 344 13.36 -10.92 6.99
CA LEU A 344 13.45 -10.48 5.61
C LEU A 344 13.13 -11.67 4.71
N SER A 345 11.86 -11.84 4.38
CA SER A 345 11.41 -13.07 3.76
C SER A 345 11.89 -13.20 2.32
N PHE A 346 12.04 -12.09 1.60
CA PHE A 346 12.52 -12.08 0.22
C PHE A 346 12.74 -10.66 -0.33
N LEU A 347 13.52 -10.57 -1.41
CA LEU A 347 13.68 -9.33 -2.16
C LEU A 347 12.38 -8.94 -2.85
N GLY A 348 11.98 -7.69 -2.69
CA GLY A 348 10.75 -7.19 -3.30
C GLY A 348 10.33 -5.84 -2.75
N SER A 349 9.32 -5.26 -3.37
CA SER A 349 8.70 -4.02 -2.93
C SER A 349 7.19 -4.05 -3.14
N ALA A 350 6.47 -3.08 -2.58
CA ALA A 350 5.03 -2.92 -2.73
C ALA A 350 4.23 -4.18 -2.36
N PRO A 351 4.34 -4.70 -1.13
CA PRO A 351 3.68 -5.94 -0.73
C PRO A 351 2.16 -5.80 -0.74
N TYR A 352 1.48 -6.91 -0.97
CA TYR A 352 0.05 -7.03 -0.74
C TYR A 352 -0.24 -8.35 -0.04
N LEU A 353 -0.79 -8.27 1.18
CA LEU A 353 -1.06 -9.41 2.04
C LEU A 353 -2.50 -9.89 1.86
N SER A 354 -2.69 -11.20 1.78
CA SER A 354 -4.00 -11.81 1.70
C SER A 354 -4.00 -13.15 2.43
N GLN A 355 -5.11 -13.47 3.07
CA GLN A 355 -5.32 -14.78 3.72
C GLN A 355 -6.35 -15.58 2.94
N PHE A 356 -5.99 -16.80 2.56
CA PHE A 356 -6.92 -17.71 1.92
C PHE A 356 -7.86 -18.34 2.95
N PRO A 357 -9.09 -18.66 2.55
CA PRO A 357 -9.95 -19.50 3.34
C PRO A 357 -9.25 -20.86 3.57
N SER A 358 -9.20 -21.31 4.80
CA SER A 358 -8.75 -22.66 5.16
C SER A 358 -9.77 -23.70 4.74
#